data_7d585e6f5265ddbe0c61b294b274e84f
#
_entry.id   7d585e6f5265ddbe0c61b294b274e84f
#
_cell.length_a   1.000
_cell.length_b   1.000
_cell.length_c   1.000
_cell.angle_alpha   90.00
_cell.angle_beta   90.00
_cell.angle_gamma   90.00
#
_symmetry.space_group_name_H-M   'P 1'
#
loop_
_entity.id
_entity.type
_entity.pdbx_description
1 polymer ?
#
loop_
_entity_poly.entity_id
_entity_poly.type
_entity_poly.pdbx_seq_one_letter_code
_entity_poly.pdbx_strand_id
1 'polypeptide(L)'
;MPDAPQPFQPETDGTTWRPDAPWRPAAVIRHETAGGAHFDLLLARRAPEGPDDRACATWRAAHDPAALAVGAETPVEPIADHRAHYLVLAGHSELSGGRGRVLPVARGAWRPGMDGAVEVRWDEGTTARYRLDAAGAPAAMLRRIAR
;
A
#
# COMPACT_ATOMS: atom_id res chain seq x y z
N MET A 1 -8.72 0.19 22.42
CA MET A 1 -9.40 0.18 21.12
C MET A 1 -8.38 0.47 20.04
N PRO A 2 -8.31 -0.33 18.99
CA PRO A 2 -7.49 0.05 17.86
C PRO A 2 -8.06 1.32 17.23
N ASP A 3 -7.18 2.20 16.80
CA ASP A 3 -7.59 3.40 16.10
C ASP A 3 -8.26 3.02 14.78
N ALA A 4 -9.28 3.78 14.39
CA ALA A 4 -9.87 3.61 13.07
C ALA A 4 -8.81 3.87 11.99
N PRO A 5 -8.87 3.15 10.85
CA PRO A 5 -7.96 3.43 9.76
C PRO A 5 -8.06 4.89 9.34
N GLN A 6 -6.91 5.55 9.19
CA GLN A 6 -6.88 6.93 8.74
C GLN A 6 -7.12 6.97 7.23
N PRO A 7 -8.06 7.78 6.75
CA PRO A 7 -8.26 7.90 5.32
C PRO A 7 -7.02 8.47 4.65
N PHE A 8 -6.76 8.03 3.42
CA PHE A 8 -5.72 8.61 2.60
C PHE A 8 -6.21 9.97 2.10
N GLN A 9 -5.59 11.03 2.60
CA GLN A 9 -5.97 12.41 2.31
C GLN A 9 -4.78 13.14 1.70
N PRO A 10 -4.71 13.21 0.37
CA PRO A 10 -3.56 13.80 -0.31
C PRO A 10 -3.21 15.22 0.17
N GLU A 11 -4.20 16.06 0.39
CA GLU A 11 -3.97 17.44 0.81
C GLU A 11 -3.39 17.53 2.22
N THR A 12 -3.90 16.69 3.14
CA THR A 12 -3.49 16.71 4.55
C THR A 12 -2.14 16.05 4.73
N ASP A 13 -1.88 14.97 4.01
CA ASP A 13 -0.66 14.19 4.14
C ASP A 13 0.49 14.71 3.28
N GLY A 14 0.30 15.85 2.60
CA GLY A 14 1.29 16.40 1.69
C GLY A 14 1.51 15.54 0.46
N THR A 15 0.49 14.79 0.06
CA THR A 15 0.54 13.85 -1.06
C THR A 15 -0.13 14.40 -2.32
N THR A 16 -0.47 15.69 -2.33
CA THR A 16 -0.97 16.37 -3.54
C THR A 16 0.11 16.36 -4.61
N TRP A 17 -0.28 16.11 -5.85
CA TRP A 17 0.66 16.06 -6.95
C TRP A 17 1.43 17.38 -7.11
N ARG A 18 2.74 17.24 -7.28
CA ARG A 18 3.66 18.32 -7.64
C ARG A 18 4.75 17.70 -8.52
N PRO A 19 5.28 18.45 -9.50
CA PRO A 19 6.37 17.92 -10.33
C PRO A 19 7.61 17.49 -9.54
N ASP A 20 7.84 18.12 -8.38
CA ASP A 20 8.99 17.87 -7.50
C ASP A 20 8.63 17.03 -6.27
N ALA A 21 7.47 16.38 -6.25
CA ALA A 21 7.07 15.56 -5.11
C ALA A 21 8.09 14.45 -4.86
N PRO A 22 8.57 14.29 -3.62
CA PRO A 22 9.56 13.26 -3.33
C PRO A 22 8.94 11.87 -3.45
N TRP A 23 9.75 10.91 -3.89
CA TRP A 23 9.41 9.51 -3.82
C TRP A 23 9.50 9.04 -2.36
N ARG A 24 8.53 8.24 -1.95
CA ARG A 24 8.45 7.66 -0.61
C ARG A 24 8.34 6.15 -0.71
N PRO A 25 8.78 5.41 0.31
CA PRO A 25 8.73 3.94 0.27
C PRO A 25 7.34 3.39 0.04
N ALA A 26 7.28 2.31 -0.74
CA ALA A 26 6.07 1.53 -0.96
C ALA A 26 6.42 0.04 -0.90
N ALA A 27 5.44 -0.78 -0.53
CA ALA A 27 5.64 -2.22 -0.51
C ALA A 27 4.30 -2.93 -0.68
N VAL A 28 4.38 -4.17 -1.16
CA VAL A 28 3.29 -5.14 -1.06
C VAL A 28 3.81 -6.31 -0.25
N ILE A 29 3.06 -6.71 0.76
CA ILE A 29 3.32 -7.92 1.52
C ILE A 29 2.14 -8.88 1.37
N ARG A 30 2.42 -10.17 1.49
CA ARG A 30 1.38 -11.20 1.53
C ARG A 30 1.22 -11.67 2.96
N HIS A 31 -0.01 -11.66 3.44
CA HIS A 31 -0.35 -12.14 4.76
C HIS A 31 -1.09 -13.47 4.62
N GLU A 32 -0.47 -14.55 5.08
CA GLU A 32 -1.03 -15.91 5.06
C GLU A 32 -1.55 -16.26 6.43
N THR A 33 -2.80 -16.67 6.48
CA THR A 33 -3.47 -17.11 7.71
C THR A 33 -4.12 -18.48 7.48
N ALA A 34 -4.62 -19.10 8.54
CA ALA A 34 -5.37 -20.35 8.42
C ALA A 34 -6.63 -20.20 7.56
N GLY A 35 -7.20 -19.02 7.50
CA GLY A 35 -8.40 -18.73 6.70
C GLY A 35 -8.12 -18.36 5.25
N GLY A 36 -6.86 -18.28 4.84
CA GLY A 36 -6.47 -17.89 3.48
C GLY A 36 -5.38 -16.86 3.46
N ALA A 37 -5.22 -16.20 2.33
CA ALA A 37 -4.19 -15.19 2.15
C ALA A 37 -4.78 -13.92 1.55
N HIS A 38 -4.18 -12.78 1.89
CA HIS A 38 -4.46 -11.50 1.27
C HIS A 38 -3.17 -10.71 1.11
N PHE A 39 -3.25 -9.62 0.38
CA PHE A 39 -2.11 -8.74 0.15
C PHE A 39 -2.36 -7.42 0.87
N ASP A 40 -1.31 -6.83 1.42
CA ASP A 40 -1.37 -5.49 1.99
C ASP A 40 -0.49 -4.57 1.14
N LEU A 41 -1.09 -3.48 0.67
CA LEU A 41 -0.37 -2.41 -0.02
C LEU A 41 -0.04 -1.33 1.00
N LEU A 42 1.25 -1.04 1.16
CA LEU A 42 1.74 -0.03 2.08
C LEU A 42 2.32 1.15 1.31
N LEU A 43 1.84 2.34 1.62
CA LEU A 43 2.37 3.59 1.06
C LEU A 43 2.82 4.48 2.23
N ALA A 44 4.10 4.75 2.34
CA ALA A 44 4.60 5.60 3.41
C ALA A 44 4.06 7.02 3.24
N ARG A 45 3.41 7.55 4.29
CA ARG A 45 2.85 8.91 4.30
C ARG A 45 3.94 9.96 4.39
N ARG A 46 5.10 9.57 4.92
CA ARG A 46 6.28 10.39 5.13
C ARG A 46 7.51 9.50 5.20
N ALA A 47 8.69 10.09 5.26
CA ALA A 47 9.91 9.34 5.53
C ALA A 47 9.81 8.73 6.94
N PRO A 48 9.94 7.41 7.10
CA PRO A 48 9.84 6.79 8.42
C PRO A 48 10.99 7.21 9.34
N GLU A 49 10.68 7.39 10.63
CA GLU A 49 11.69 7.72 11.65
C GLU A 49 12.37 6.48 12.25
N GLY A 50 11.83 5.31 11.96
CA GLY A 50 12.38 4.04 12.45
C GLY A 50 11.44 2.89 12.11
N PRO A 51 11.84 1.63 12.42
CA PRO A 51 11.04 0.45 12.01
C PRO A 51 9.68 0.37 12.70
N ASP A 52 9.54 0.96 13.89
CA ASP A 52 8.27 0.92 14.62
C ASP A 52 7.36 2.10 14.32
N ASP A 53 7.79 3.03 13.46
CA ASP A 53 6.98 4.16 13.05
C ASP A 53 5.82 3.68 12.19
N ARG A 54 4.59 3.96 12.63
CA ARG A 54 3.37 3.61 11.89
C ARG A 54 3.10 4.62 10.78
N ALA A 55 4.07 4.74 9.89
CA ALA A 55 4.06 5.73 8.83
C ALA A 55 3.32 5.29 7.57
N CYS A 56 2.88 4.04 7.48
CA CYS A 56 2.39 3.48 6.23
C CYS A 56 0.88 3.40 6.19
N ALA A 57 0.26 4.22 5.33
CA ALA A 57 -1.12 4.00 4.93
C ALA A 57 -1.21 2.61 4.29
N THR A 58 -2.20 1.83 4.69
CA THR A 58 -2.27 0.41 4.31
C THR A 58 -3.67 0.03 3.83
N TRP A 59 -3.71 -0.72 2.74
CA TRP A 59 -4.94 -1.30 2.21
C TRP A 59 -4.77 -2.80 2.07
N ARG A 60 -5.76 -3.54 2.57
CA ARG A 60 -5.87 -4.97 2.32
C ARG A 60 -6.45 -5.16 0.93
N ALA A 61 -5.78 -5.95 0.10
CA ALA A 61 -6.21 -6.22 -1.27
C ALA A 61 -6.44 -7.71 -1.48
N ALA A 62 -7.44 -8.04 -2.29
CA ALA A 62 -7.75 -9.43 -2.62
C ALA A 62 -6.69 -10.03 -3.56
N HIS A 63 -6.12 -9.22 -4.44
CA HIS A 63 -5.11 -9.63 -5.41
C HIS A 63 -3.87 -8.74 -5.28
N ASP A 64 -2.73 -9.27 -5.73
CA ASP A 64 -1.45 -8.56 -5.65
C ASP A 64 -1.50 -7.26 -6.47
N PRO A 65 -1.44 -6.07 -5.83
CA PRO A 65 -1.45 -4.80 -6.56
C PRO A 65 -0.29 -4.64 -7.54
N ALA A 66 0.88 -5.18 -7.23
CA ALA A 66 2.06 -5.05 -8.09
C ALA A 66 1.93 -5.88 -9.37
N ALA A 67 1.08 -6.90 -9.37
CA ALA A 67 0.87 -7.80 -10.51
C ALA A 67 -0.36 -7.45 -11.34
N LEU A 68 -1.11 -6.40 -10.99
CA LEU A 68 -2.28 -6.01 -11.78
C LEU A 68 -1.88 -5.57 -13.18
N ALA A 69 -2.59 -6.08 -14.18
CA ALA A 69 -2.46 -5.58 -15.55
C ALA A 69 -3.12 -4.20 -15.70
N VAL A 70 -2.71 -3.45 -16.70
CA VAL A 70 -3.37 -2.18 -17.03
C VAL A 70 -4.85 -2.44 -17.31
N GLY A 71 -5.72 -1.68 -16.66
CA GLY A 71 -7.16 -1.83 -16.75
C GLY A 71 -7.76 -2.80 -15.74
N ALA A 72 -6.94 -3.62 -15.09
CA ALA A 72 -7.42 -4.54 -14.05
C ALA A 72 -7.61 -3.81 -12.72
N GLU A 73 -8.49 -4.35 -11.90
CA GLU A 73 -8.76 -3.79 -10.58
C GLU A 73 -8.88 -4.90 -9.54
N THR A 74 -8.68 -4.54 -8.28
CA THR A 74 -8.87 -5.43 -7.14
C THR A 74 -9.62 -4.71 -6.04
N PRO A 75 -10.53 -5.40 -5.33
CA PRO A 75 -11.14 -4.83 -4.13
C PRO A 75 -10.07 -4.56 -3.09
N VAL A 76 -10.17 -3.41 -2.42
CA VAL A 76 -9.28 -3.03 -1.33
C VAL A 76 -10.09 -2.49 -0.17
N GLU A 77 -9.52 -2.58 1.01
CA GLU A 77 -10.10 -2.11 2.26
C GLU A 77 -9.04 -1.38 3.05
N PRO A 78 -9.26 -0.11 3.44
CA PRO A 78 -8.31 0.57 4.30
C PRO A 78 -8.26 -0.10 5.67
N ILE A 79 -7.07 -0.32 6.16
CA ILE A 79 -6.80 -0.87 7.48
C ILE A 79 -5.85 0.04 8.25
N ALA A 80 -5.61 -0.27 9.52
CA ALA A 80 -4.73 0.56 10.36
C ALA A 80 -3.34 0.70 9.75
N ASP A 81 -2.74 1.89 9.90
CA ASP A 81 -1.41 2.17 9.40
C ASP A 81 -0.41 1.15 9.94
N HIS A 82 0.42 0.62 9.03
CA HIS A 82 1.44 -0.37 9.37
C HIS A 82 2.76 0.31 9.73
N ARG A 83 3.57 -0.43 10.51
CA ARG A 83 4.92 -0.01 10.88
C ARG A 83 5.84 -0.06 9.65
N ALA A 84 6.80 0.84 9.62
CA ALA A 84 7.81 0.91 8.57
C ALA A 84 8.63 -0.38 8.42
N HIS A 85 8.71 -1.18 9.48
CA HIS A 85 9.35 -2.50 9.47
C HIS A 85 8.93 -3.34 8.26
N TYR A 86 7.65 -3.29 7.87
CA TYR A 86 7.14 -4.09 6.75
C TYR A 86 7.56 -3.58 5.38
N LEU A 87 8.09 -2.37 5.28
CA LEU A 87 8.63 -1.83 4.02
C LEU A 87 9.95 -2.52 3.63
N VAL A 88 10.67 -3.08 4.59
CA VAL A 88 12.00 -3.65 4.40
C VAL A 88 12.07 -5.12 4.83
N LEU A 89 10.93 -5.80 4.84
CA LEU A 89 10.85 -7.19 5.25
C LEU A 89 11.71 -8.04 4.29
N ALA A 90 12.72 -8.74 4.84
CA ALA A 90 13.70 -9.47 4.04
C ALA A 90 13.32 -10.92 3.76
N GLY A 91 12.36 -11.48 4.48
CA GLY A 91 11.90 -12.85 4.32
C GLY A 91 10.59 -13.01 5.06
N HIS A 92 10.08 -14.23 5.14
CA HIS A 92 8.84 -14.42 5.89
C HIS A 92 9.05 -14.16 7.38
N SER A 93 8.00 -13.69 8.03
CA SER A 93 8.00 -13.41 9.46
C SER A 93 6.72 -13.97 10.07
N GLU A 94 6.87 -14.83 11.10
CA GLU A 94 5.72 -15.33 11.83
C GLU A 94 5.15 -14.24 12.72
N LEU A 95 3.83 -14.10 12.73
CA LEU A 95 3.14 -13.17 13.62
C LEU A 95 2.77 -13.88 14.91
N SER A 96 2.85 -13.15 16.03
CA SER A 96 2.50 -13.69 17.34
C SER A 96 1.00 -14.02 17.44
N GLY A 97 0.65 -14.93 18.35
CA GLY A 97 -0.75 -15.24 18.63
C GLY A 97 -1.47 -15.99 17.54
N GLY A 98 -0.77 -16.78 16.71
CA GLY A 98 -1.40 -17.57 15.65
C GLY A 98 -1.97 -16.73 14.51
N ARG A 99 -1.53 -15.49 14.33
CA ARG A 99 -2.04 -14.60 13.28
C ARG A 99 -1.46 -14.90 11.90
N GLY A 100 -0.69 -15.99 11.77
CA GLY A 100 -0.12 -16.39 10.49
C GLY A 100 1.25 -15.80 10.25
N ARG A 101 1.61 -15.62 8.99
CA ARG A 101 2.92 -15.10 8.59
C ARG A 101 2.79 -14.08 7.48
N VAL A 102 3.79 -13.22 7.35
CA VAL A 102 3.89 -12.23 6.28
C VAL A 102 5.13 -12.49 5.44
N LEU A 103 5.01 -12.24 4.14
CA LEU A 103 6.10 -12.40 3.17
C LEU A 103 6.20 -11.14 2.33
N PRO A 104 7.43 -10.71 1.96
CA PRO A 104 7.57 -9.62 1.01
C PRO A 104 7.16 -10.09 -0.39
N VAL A 105 6.43 -9.23 -1.11
CA VAL A 105 6.00 -9.49 -2.49
C VAL A 105 6.67 -8.51 -3.45
N ALA A 106 6.60 -7.22 -3.15
CA ALA A 106 7.18 -6.19 -3.99
C ALA A 106 7.61 -5.01 -3.13
N ARG A 107 8.62 -4.31 -3.58
CA ARG A 107 9.08 -3.06 -2.99
C ARG A 107 9.24 -2.01 -4.06
N GLY A 108 9.14 -0.77 -3.67
CA GLY A 108 9.35 0.33 -4.57
C GLY A 108 9.24 1.66 -3.89
N ALA A 109 8.92 2.66 -4.67
CA ALA A 109 8.69 4.01 -4.22
C ALA A 109 7.43 4.54 -4.88
N TRP A 110 6.71 5.40 -4.18
CA TRP A 110 5.49 6.01 -4.69
C TRP A 110 5.54 7.52 -4.53
N ARG A 111 4.74 8.18 -5.33
CA ARG A 111 4.46 9.59 -5.17
C ARG A 111 3.06 9.89 -5.69
N PRO A 112 2.47 11.02 -5.29
CA PRO A 112 1.20 11.42 -5.88
C PRO A 112 1.38 11.69 -7.37
N GLY A 113 0.46 11.16 -8.18
CA GLY A 113 0.38 11.42 -9.60
C GLY A 113 -0.62 12.51 -9.92
N MET A 114 -0.74 12.86 -11.19
CA MET A 114 -1.74 13.81 -11.66
C MET A 114 -3.14 13.24 -11.44
N ASP A 115 -4.11 14.14 -11.23
CA ASP A 115 -5.54 13.80 -11.11
C ASP A 115 -5.85 12.83 -9.97
N GLY A 116 -5.09 12.91 -8.88
CA GLY A 116 -5.30 12.05 -7.71
C GLY A 116 -4.84 10.62 -7.86
N ALA A 117 -4.14 10.31 -8.93
CA ALA A 117 -3.56 8.98 -9.10
C ALA A 117 -2.38 8.77 -8.14
N VAL A 118 -2.05 7.51 -7.93
CA VAL A 118 -0.85 7.10 -7.21
C VAL A 118 0.13 6.53 -8.24
N GLU A 119 1.34 7.05 -8.26
CA GLU A 119 2.40 6.56 -9.14
C GLU A 119 3.38 5.75 -8.32
N VAL A 120 3.67 4.53 -8.76
CA VAL A 120 4.58 3.62 -8.06
C VAL A 120 5.65 3.14 -9.02
N ARG A 121 6.89 3.25 -8.59
CA ARG A 121 8.05 2.68 -9.27
C ARG A 121 8.50 1.46 -8.49
N TRP A 122 8.21 0.28 -9.02
CA TRP A 122 8.60 -0.97 -8.38
C TRP A 122 10.09 -1.26 -8.63
N ASP A 123 10.75 -1.88 -7.65
CA ASP A 123 12.19 -2.15 -7.72
C ASP A 123 12.59 -3.04 -8.89
N GLU A 124 11.65 -3.87 -9.37
CA GLU A 124 11.90 -4.72 -10.55
C GLU A 124 11.94 -3.94 -11.87
N GLY A 125 11.65 -2.64 -11.83
CA GLY A 125 11.77 -1.73 -12.99
C GLY A 125 10.47 -1.23 -13.59
N THR A 126 9.33 -1.83 -13.21
CA THR A 126 8.02 -1.40 -13.72
C THR A 126 7.56 -0.14 -13.01
N THR A 127 7.06 0.83 -13.77
CA THR A 127 6.34 1.98 -13.23
C THR A 127 4.85 1.78 -13.50
N ALA A 128 4.03 1.90 -12.46
CA ALA A 128 2.59 1.72 -12.55
C ALA A 128 1.87 2.94 -12.01
N ARG A 129 0.70 3.23 -12.54
CA ARG A 129 -0.20 4.25 -12.01
C ARG A 129 -1.47 3.56 -11.56
N TYR A 130 -1.97 4.00 -10.43
CA TYR A 130 -3.17 3.43 -9.83
C TYR A 130 -4.16 4.53 -9.50
N ARG A 131 -5.43 4.18 -9.59
CA ARG A 131 -6.51 5.01 -9.07
C ARG A 131 -7.19 4.25 -7.94
N LEU A 132 -7.35 4.92 -6.82
CA LEU A 132 -8.04 4.38 -5.68
C LEU A 132 -9.44 4.97 -5.65
N ASP A 133 -10.41 4.17 -6.04
CA ASP A 133 -11.82 4.57 -6.05
C ASP A 133 -12.46 4.17 -4.73
N ALA A 134 -12.77 5.17 -3.91
CA ALA A 134 -13.47 4.99 -2.64
C ALA A 134 -14.96 5.19 -2.75
N ALA A 135 -15.51 5.10 -3.96
CA ALA A 135 -16.92 5.36 -4.21
C ALA A 135 -17.81 4.28 -3.58
N GLY A 136 -18.28 4.55 -2.40
CA GLY A 136 -19.18 3.66 -1.67
C GLY A 136 -18.45 2.86 -0.59
N ALA A 137 -18.56 3.35 0.65
CA ALA A 137 -18.13 2.57 1.80
C ALA A 137 -18.99 1.31 1.93
N PRO A 138 -18.44 0.17 2.41
CA PRO A 138 -17.09 0.00 2.93
C PRO A 138 -16.05 -0.46 1.90
N ALA A 139 -16.46 -0.78 0.68
CA ALA A 139 -15.55 -1.35 -0.31
C ALA A 139 -14.99 -0.27 -1.24
N ALA A 140 -13.69 -0.29 -1.43
CA ALA A 140 -13.01 0.53 -2.42
C ALA A 140 -12.37 -0.37 -3.48
N MET A 141 -12.03 0.20 -4.63
CA MET A 141 -11.36 -0.53 -5.71
C MET A 141 -10.04 0.15 -6.02
N LEU A 142 -9.01 -0.63 -6.19
CA LEU A 142 -7.72 -0.19 -6.70
C LEU A 142 -7.63 -0.63 -8.16
N ARG A 143 -7.47 0.32 -9.06
CA ARG A 143 -7.37 0.04 -10.49
C ARG A 143 -6.01 0.49 -11.01
N ARG A 144 -5.36 -0.36 -11.79
CA ARG A 144 -4.18 0.05 -12.53
C ARG A 144 -4.61 0.75 -13.81
N ILE A 145 -4.20 2.00 -13.96
CA ILE A 145 -4.56 2.82 -15.12
C ILE A 145 -3.40 2.97 -16.08
N ALA A 146 -3.71 3.30 -17.34
CA ALA A 146 -2.71 3.59 -18.34
C ALA A 146 -1.95 4.88 -18.00
N ARG A 147 -0.75 5.00 -18.51
CA ARG A 147 0.06 6.21 -18.38
C ARG A 147 -0.51 7.37 -19.18
#